data_73c5a3f67d3b4f87762ad2188b1e3aba
#
_entry.id   73c5a3f67d3b4f87762ad2188b1e3aba
#
_cell.length_a   1.000
_cell.length_b   1.000
_cell.length_c   1.000
_cell.angle_alpha   90.00
_cell.angle_beta   90.00
_cell.angle_gamma   90.00
#
_symmetry.space_group_name_H-M   'P 1'
#
loop_
_entity.id
_entity.type
_entity.pdbx_description
1 polymer ?
#
loop_
_entity_poly.entity_id
_entity_poly.type
_entity_poly.pdbx_seq_one_letter_code
_entity_poly.pdbx_strand_id
1 'polypeptide(L)'
;MFSIKTALRTLLVAAVIMTTASCGFHLRGNYLLPEELTELSLTSFDQYGDLTRDVRDQFRLHGINEVPPSPTTPNLHLISESTSSQTLSLYQNSRAAEYELTYTARYRVVVPEKENQTYTTSVNRSYLDNPLTALAKSVERDLITSEMREQAARQILRQMARLKAPLEEENNDFNITTETVDDAKAGQNIDTSAQ
;
A
#
# COMPACT_ATOMS: atom_id res chain seq x y z
N MET A 1 -7.88 -59.15 -0.49
CA MET A 1 -7.75 -58.72 -1.92
C MET A 1 -8.36 -57.31 -2.03
N PHE A 2 -7.56 -56.28 -2.02
CA PHE A 2 -8.05 -54.92 -2.30
C PHE A 2 -8.51 -54.87 -3.78
N SER A 3 -9.76 -54.55 -4.00
CA SER A 3 -10.31 -54.47 -5.35
C SER A 3 -9.59 -53.39 -6.16
N ILE A 4 -9.15 -53.68 -7.38
CA ILE A 4 -8.51 -52.73 -8.30
C ILE A 4 -9.29 -51.40 -8.40
N LYS A 5 -10.62 -51.45 -8.23
CA LYS A 5 -11.51 -50.30 -8.22
C LYS A 5 -11.27 -49.38 -7.04
N THR A 6 -10.91 -49.92 -5.84
CA THR A 6 -10.59 -49.10 -4.65
C THR A 6 -9.22 -48.47 -4.80
N ALA A 7 -8.23 -49.17 -5.32
CA ALA A 7 -6.89 -48.63 -5.59
C ALA A 7 -6.93 -47.50 -6.64
N LEU A 8 -7.74 -47.65 -7.70
CA LEU A 8 -7.91 -46.59 -8.71
C LEU A 8 -8.61 -45.35 -8.16
N ARG A 9 -9.61 -45.52 -7.26
CA ARG A 9 -10.28 -44.38 -6.58
C ARG A 9 -9.36 -43.65 -5.67
N THR A 10 -8.54 -44.33 -4.89
CA THR A 10 -7.56 -43.66 -3.96
C THR A 10 -6.48 -42.94 -4.74
N LEU A 11 -6.00 -43.50 -5.86
CA LEU A 11 -5.03 -42.84 -6.72
C LEU A 11 -5.60 -41.57 -7.36
N LEU A 12 -6.87 -41.58 -7.77
CA LEU A 12 -7.55 -40.43 -8.36
C LEU A 12 -7.75 -39.33 -7.35
N VAL A 13 -8.14 -39.65 -6.09
CA VAL A 13 -8.27 -38.70 -5.00
C VAL A 13 -6.92 -38.08 -4.63
N ALA A 14 -5.86 -38.89 -4.57
CA ALA A 14 -4.51 -38.39 -4.32
C ALA A 14 -4.02 -37.44 -5.42
N ALA A 15 -4.32 -37.74 -6.70
CA ALA A 15 -3.97 -36.86 -7.81
C ALA A 15 -4.71 -35.51 -7.73
N VAL A 16 -5.99 -35.48 -7.36
CA VAL A 16 -6.76 -34.25 -7.15
C VAL A 16 -6.20 -33.41 -6.00
N ILE A 17 -5.81 -34.04 -4.88
CA ILE A 17 -5.19 -33.34 -3.75
C ILE A 17 -3.83 -32.73 -4.14
N MET A 18 -3.01 -33.43 -4.91
CA MET A 18 -1.72 -32.93 -5.40
C MET A 18 -1.90 -31.75 -6.36
N THR A 19 -2.90 -31.75 -7.22
CA THR A 19 -3.16 -30.64 -8.15
C THR A 19 -3.66 -29.39 -7.41
N THR A 20 -4.43 -29.52 -6.34
CA THR A 20 -4.88 -28.37 -5.52
C THR A 20 -3.76 -27.78 -4.66
N ALA A 21 -2.81 -28.58 -4.20
CA ALA A 21 -1.62 -28.10 -3.46
C ALA A 21 -0.60 -27.38 -4.37
N SER A 22 -0.59 -27.67 -5.68
CA SER A 22 0.30 -27.04 -6.66
C SER A 22 -0.11 -25.62 -7.05
N CYS A 23 -1.38 -25.21 -6.80
CA CYS A 23 -1.76 -23.81 -6.87
C CYS A 23 -1.16 -23.13 -5.63
N GLY A 24 0.04 -22.55 -5.77
CA GLY A 24 0.71 -21.76 -4.75
C GLY A 24 -0.10 -20.50 -4.37
N PHE A 25 -1.24 -20.70 -3.73
CA PHE A 25 -2.07 -19.64 -3.18
C PHE A 25 -1.34 -19.10 -1.93
N HIS A 26 -0.31 -18.27 -2.14
CA HIS A 26 0.24 -17.45 -1.07
C HIS A 26 -0.79 -16.37 -0.73
N LEU A 27 -1.35 -16.46 0.47
CA LEU A 27 -2.10 -15.37 1.06
C LEU A 27 -1.10 -14.19 1.21
N ARG A 28 -1.13 -13.27 0.23
CA ARG A 28 -0.31 -12.07 0.22
C ARG A 28 -0.88 -11.08 1.23
N GLY A 29 -0.69 -11.37 2.53
CA GLY A 29 -1.25 -10.60 3.63
C GLY A 29 -0.32 -9.53 4.21
N ASN A 30 0.99 -9.65 4.04
CA ASN A 30 1.93 -8.70 4.61
C ASN A 30 2.66 -7.97 3.49
N TYR A 31 2.42 -6.67 3.38
CA TYR A 31 3.35 -5.80 2.68
C TYR A 31 4.63 -5.78 3.52
N LEU A 32 5.72 -6.30 2.96
CA LEU A 32 7.04 -6.13 3.58
C LEU A 32 7.35 -4.63 3.51
N LEU A 33 7.12 -3.94 4.61
CA LEU A 33 7.61 -2.58 4.77
C LEU A 33 9.14 -2.63 4.93
N PRO A 34 9.84 -1.59 4.47
CA PRO A 34 11.26 -1.42 4.78
C PRO A 34 11.50 -1.52 6.29
N GLU A 35 12.61 -2.09 6.71
CA GLU A 35 12.98 -2.13 8.13
C GLU A 35 13.01 -0.72 8.74
N GLU A 36 13.35 0.29 7.94
CA GLU A 36 13.35 1.72 8.28
C GLU A 36 11.94 2.27 8.60
N LEU A 37 10.87 1.62 8.13
CA LEU A 37 9.48 2.02 8.38
C LEU A 37 8.75 1.10 9.37
N THR A 38 9.48 0.23 10.08
CA THR A 38 8.90 -0.58 11.17
C THR A 38 8.58 0.26 12.40
N GLU A 39 9.32 1.35 12.60
CA GLU A 39 9.05 2.37 13.61
C GLU A 39 8.67 3.68 12.88
N LEU A 40 7.46 4.14 13.09
CA LEU A 40 6.90 5.27 12.38
C LEU A 40 6.12 6.17 13.34
N SER A 41 6.29 7.48 13.22
CA SER A 41 5.42 8.43 13.90
C SER A 41 4.26 8.82 13.01
N LEU A 42 3.08 9.02 13.60
CA LEU A 42 1.88 9.47 12.92
C LEU A 42 1.48 10.85 13.44
N THR A 43 1.42 11.81 12.54
CA THR A 43 0.88 13.15 12.82
C THR A 43 -0.27 13.45 11.86
N SER A 44 -1.27 14.22 12.29
CA SER A 44 -2.46 14.47 11.52
C SER A 44 -3.03 15.85 11.79
N PHE A 45 -3.72 16.42 10.78
CA PHE A 45 -4.55 17.61 10.91
C PHE A 45 -5.71 17.40 11.92
N ASP A 46 -6.19 16.15 12.06
CA ASP A 46 -7.15 15.71 13.06
C ASP A 46 -6.68 14.43 13.73
N GLN A 47 -6.15 14.55 14.95
CA GLN A 47 -5.58 13.44 15.69
C GLN A 47 -6.61 12.37 16.08
N TYR A 48 -7.87 12.75 16.23
CA TYR A 48 -8.98 11.87 16.62
C TYR A 48 -9.91 11.53 15.46
N GLY A 49 -9.61 12.05 14.28
CA GLY A 49 -10.40 11.82 13.06
C GLY A 49 -10.42 10.37 12.62
N ASP A 50 -11.42 10.04 11.83
CA ASP A 50 -11.64 8.68 11.33
C ASP A 50 -10.48 8.19 10.48
N LEU A 51 -9.95 9.03 9.57
CA LEU A 51 -8.79 8.66 8.74
C LEU A 51 -7.56 8.32 9.61
N THR A 52 -7.34 9.08 10.67
CA THR A 52 -6.21 8.84 11.57
C THR A 52 -6.36 7.50 12.31
N ARG A 53 -7.59 7.16 12.72
CA ARG A 53 -7.89 5.85 13.33
C ARG A 53 -7.67 4.71 12.34
N ASP A 54 -8.20 4.86 11.11
CA ASP A 54 -8.08 3.83 10.08
C ASP A 54 -6.61 3.58 9.70
N VAL A 55 -5.78 4.64 9.60
CA VAL A 55 -4.34 4.51 9.35
C VAL A 55 -3.64 3.82 10.52
N ARG A 56 -3.98 4.17 11.77
CA ARG A 56 -3.43 3.53 12.97
C ARG A 56 -3.80 2.04 13.04
N ASP A 57 -5.02 1.69 12.63
CA ASP A 57 -5.45 0.29 12.53
C ASP A 57 -4.65 -0.46 11.47
N GLN A 58 -4.36 0.17 10.33
CA GLN A 58 -3.47 -0.41 9.32
C GLN A 58 -2.03 -0.59 9.86
N PHE A 59 -1.50 0.33 10.67
CA PHE A 59 -0.19 0.17 11.32
C PHE A 59 -0.17 -1.10 12.18
N ARG A 60 -1.18 -1.29 13.01
CA ARG A 60 -1.30 -2.48 13.86
C ARG A 60 -1.38 -3.78 13.06
N LEU A 61 -2.15 -3.78 11.95
CA LEU A 61 -2.31 -4.95 11.08
C LEU A 61 -1.01 -5.34 10.38
N HIS A 62 -0.12 -4.38 10.11
CA HIS A 62 1.14 -4.60 9.40
C HIS A 62 2.36 -4.66 10.33
N GLY A 63 2.14 -4.63 11.65
CA GLY A 63 3.22 -4.72 12.65
C GLY A 63 4.11 -3.48 12.73
N ILE A 64 3.59 -2.30 12.30
CA ILE A 64 4.28 -1.02 12.44
C ILE A 64 4.14 -0.55 13.88
N ASN A 65 5.26 -0.24 14.51
CA ASN A 65 5.30 0.32 15.86
C ASN A 65 5.13 1.85 15.79
N GLU A 66 4.01 2.36 16.29
CA GLU A 66 3.78 3.80 16.38
C GLU A 66 4.62 4.39 17.53
N VAL A 67 5.53 5.30 17.20
CA VAL A 67 6.42 5.96 18.15
C VAL A 67 6.19 7.47 18.19
N PRO A 68 6.54 8.17 19.28
CA PRO A 68 6.43 9.62 19.35
C PRO A 68 7.25 10.31 18.24
N PRO A 69 6.79 11.45 17.70
CA PRO A 69 7.54 12.21 16.71
C PRO A 69 8.93 12.63 17.23
N SER A 70 9.96 12.35 16.42
CA SER A 70 11.35 12.71 16.68
C SER A 70 12.02 13.16 15.38
N PRO A 71 13.06 14.00 15.42
CA PRO A 71 13.82 14.39 14.22
C PRO A 71 14.48 13.21 13.48
N THR A 72 14.74 12.12 14.18
CA THR A 72 15.39 10.91 13.65
C THR A 72 14.40 9.83 13.26
N THR A 73 13.11 10.01 13.53
CA THR A 73 12.07 8.99 13.27
C THR A 73 11.30 9.35 12.01
N PRO A 74 11.11 8.44 11.07
CA PRO A 74 10.22 8.67 9.93
C PRO A 74 8.82 9.05 10.39
N ASN A 75 8.18 9.96 9.67
CA ASN A 75 6.85 10.47 10.03
C ASN A 75 5.89 10.38 8.84
N LEU A 76 4.71 9.83 9.09
CA LEU A 76 3.56 9.97 8.21
C LEU A 76 2.70 11.13 8.70
N HIS A 77 2.62 12.21 7.93
CA HIS A 77 1.81 13.38 8.22
C HIS A 77 0.57 13.42 7.34
N LEU A 78 -0.61 13.22 7.93
CA LEU A 78 -1.89 13.38 7.25
C LEU A 78 -2.22 14.88 7.18
N ILE A 79 -2.34 15.41 5.96
CA ILE A 79 -2.50 16.85 5.70
C ILE A 79 -3.98 17.23 5.66
N SER A 80 -4.78 16.46 4.93
CA SER A 80 -6.22 16.72 4.76
C SER A 80 -6.94 15.52 4.19
N GLU A 81 -8.25 15.44 4.45
CA GLU A 81 -9.18 14.56 3.74
C GLU A 81 -10.35 15.37 3.18
N SER A 82 -10.95 14.89 2.10
CA SER A 82 -12.14 15.48 1.52
C SER A 82 -12.98 14.44 0.78
N THR A 83 -14.29 14.65 0.78
CA THR A 83 -15.24 13.86 -0.03
C THR A 83 -16.00 14.80 -0.94
N SER A 84 -15.98 14.53 -2.23
CA SER A 84 -16.77 15.23 -3.23
C SER A 84 -17.78 14.29 -3.88
N SER A 85 -18.82 14.86 -4.47
CA SER A 85 -19.88 14.12 -5.15
C SER A 85 -20.17 14.77 -6.48
N GLN A 86 -20.29 13.97 -7.55
CA GLN A 86 -20.74 14.42 -8.86
C GLN A 86 -21.85 13.52 -9.39
N THR A 87 -22.75 14.10 -10.20
CA THR A 87 -23.82 13.34 -10.85
C THR A 87 -23.26 12.63 -12.08
N LEU A 88 -23.40 11.29 -12.13
CA LEU A 88 -23.00 10.48 -13.29
C LEU A 88 -24.11 10.35 -14.33
N SER A 89 -25.34 10.14 -13.89
CA SER A 89 -26.48 9.94 -14.78
C SER A 89 -27.74 10.64 -14.27
N LEU A 90 -28.66 10.91 -15.19
CA LEU A 90 -29.96 11.54 -14.92
C LEU A 90 -31.10 10.63 -15.35
N TYR A 91 -32.19 10.65 -14.61
CA TYR A 91 -33.47 10.10 -15.05
C TYR A 91 -34.08 10.98 -16.15
N GLN A 92 -35.11 10.49 -16.85
CA GLN A 92 -35.83 11.24 -17.91
C GLN A 92 -36.42 12.56 -17.42
N ASN A 93 -36.69 12.68 -16.12
CA ASN A 93 -37.19 13.91 -15.48
C ASN A 93 -36.09 14.86 -14.99
N SER A 94 -34.87 14.74 -15.50
CA SER A 94 -33.67 15.52 -15.15
C SER A 94 -33.24 15.45 -13.67
N ARG A 95 -33.72 14.47 -12.91
CA ARG A 95 -33.22 14.19 -11.57
C ARG A 95 -31.99 13.32 -11.65
N ALA A 96 -31.07 13.49 -10.72
CA ALA A 96 -29.90 12.60 -10.61
C ALA A 96 -30.35 11.16 -10.35
N ALA A 97 -29.81 10.22 -11.14
CA ALA A 97 -30.08 8.80 -11.02
C ALA A 97 -28.90 8.08 -10.36
N GLU A 98 -27.69 8.58 -10.59
CA GLU A 98 -26.46 8.00 -10.06
C GLU A 98 -25.50 9.12 -9.69
N TYR A 99 -24.84 8.92 -8.54
CA TYR A 99 -23.77 9.78 -8.06
C TYR A 99 -22.46 9.01 -7.99
N GLU A 100 -21.36 9.68 -8.30
CA GLU A 100 -20.02 9.25 -7.94
C GLU A 100 -19.55 10.03 -6.71
N LEU A 101 -19.08 9.30 -5.71
CA LEU A 101 -18.32 9.85 -4.59
C LEU A 101 -16.84 9.69 -4.87
N THR A 102 -16.07 10.75 -4.66
CA THR A 102 -14.60 10.72 -4.67
C THR A 102 -14.11 11.12 -3.30
N TYR A 103 -13.47 10.18 -2.61
CA TYR A 103 -12.74 10.43 -1.37
C TYR A 103 -11.28 10.67 -1.70
N THR A 104 -10.71 11.75 -1.19
CA THR A 104 -9.32 12.14 -1.43
C THR A 104 -8.62 12.40 -0.09
N ALA A 105 -7.47 11.76 0.12
CA ALA A 105 -6.58 12.02 1.25
C ALA A 105 -5.23 12.52 0.75
N ARG A 106 -4.74 13.61 1.34
CA ARG A 106 -3.39 14.16 1.11
C ARG A 106 -2.53 13.92 2.33
N TYR A 107 -1.32 13.44 2.10
CA TYR A 107 -0.38 13.13 3.16
C TYR A 107 1.06 13.37 2.71
N ARG A 108 1.96 13.48 3.67
CA ARG A 108 3.39 13.67 3.47
C ARG A 108 4.15 12.57 4.20
N VAL A 109 5.13 12.00 3.54
CA VAL A 109 6.10 11.09 4.15
C VAL A 109 7.39 11.86 4.37
N VAL A 110 7.82 11.91 5.61
CA VAL A 110 9.07 12.55 6.05
C VAL A 110 10.00 11.44 6.48
N VAL A 111 11.11 11.28 5.78
CA VAL A 111 12.19 10.35 6.15
C VAL A 111 13.40 11.21 6.53
N PRO A 112 14.04 10.96 7.69
CA PRO A 112 15.25 11.69 8.08
C PRO A 112 16.29 11.66 6.95
N GLU A 113 16.96 12.79 6.75
CA GLU A 113 18.02 12.98 5.74
C GLU A 113 17.57 12.87 4.26
N LYS A 114 16.27 12.70 4.01
CA LYS A 114 15.70 12.65 2.65
C LYS A 114 14.71 13.77 2.40
N GLU A 115 14.47 14.06 1.12
CA GLU A 115 13.52 15.09 0.73
C GLU A 115 12.09 14.68 1.07
N ASN A 116 11.33 15.62 1.66
CA ASN A 116 9.93 15.42 2.03
C ASN A 116 9.05 15.30 0.80
N GLN A 117 8.30 14.21 0.68
CA GLN A 117 7.41 13.98 -0.45
C GLN A 117 5.94 14.02 -0.02
N THR A 118 5.14 14.75 -0.79
CA THR A 118 3.68 14.86 -0.58
C THR A 118 2.96 14.02 -1.63
N TYR A 119 2.01 13.22 -1.15
CA TYR A 119 1.23 12.30 -1.96
C TYR A 119 -0.26 12.60 -1.83
N THR A 120 -1.01 12.13 -2.81
CA THR A 120 -2.46 12.14 -2.81
C THR A 120 -2.96 10.76 -3.18
N THR A 121 -3.91 10.25 -2.42
CA THR A 121 -4.65 9.02 -2.77
C THR A 121 -6.12 9.36 -2.96
N SER A 122 -6.76 8.73 -3.95
CA SER A 122 -8.19 8.92 -4.23
C SER A 122 -8.87 7.58 -4.39
N VAL A 123 -10.09 7.48 -3.90
CA VAL A 123 -10.97 6.33 -4.01
C VAL A 123 -12.31 6.81 -4.55
N ASN A 124 -12.83 6.12 -5.57
CA ASN A 124 -14.11 6.45 -6.19
C ASN A 124 -15.12 5.32 -5.95
N ARG A 125 -16.38 5.70 -5.69
CA ARG A 125 -17.52 4.80 -5.59
C ARG A 125 -18.74 5.44 -6.20
N SER A 126 -19.54 4.68 -6.95
CA SER A 126 -20.84 5.12 -7.39
C SER A 126 -21.97 4.51 -6.57
N TYR A 127 -23.07 5.24 -6.43
CA TYR A 127 -24.29 4.75 -5.82
C TYR A 127 -25.51 5.31 -6.53
N LEU A 128 -26.61 4.54 -6.51
CA LEU A 128 -27.87 4.93 -7.13
C LEU A 128 -28.68 5.83 -6.20
N ASP A 129 -29.26 6.90 -6.76
CA ASP A 129 -30.19 7.77 -6.04
C ASP A 129 -31.60 7.20 -6.08
N ASN A 130 -32.09 6.64 -4.95
CA ASN A 130 -33.47 6.23 -4.83
C ASN A 130 -34.26 7.33 -4.09
N PRO A 131 -35.14 8.08 -4.78
CA PRO A 131 -35.87 9.19 -4.18
C PRO A 131 -36.89 8.76 -3.11
N LEU A 132 -37.21 7.46 -3.01
CA LEU A 132 -38.24 6.96 -2.09
C LEU A 132 -37.70 6.68 -0.68
N THR A 133 -36.39 6.73 -0.45
CA THR A 133 -35.74 6.29 0.80
C THR A 133 -34.71 7.29 1.33
N ALA A 134 -35.15 8.51 1.61
CA ALA A 134 -34.24 9.61 1.99
C ALA A 134 -33.38 9.32 3.25
N LEU A 135 -33.93 8.64 4.28
CA LEU A 135 -33.20 8.29 5.49
C LEU A 135 -32.19 7.15 5.26
N ALA A 136 -32.56 6.14 4.48
CA ALA A 136 -31.65 5.06 4.13
C ALA A 136 -30.45 5.57 3.30
N LYS A 137 -30.64 6.60 2.47
CA LYS A 137 -29.63 7.23 1.63
C LYS A 137 -28.49 7.88 2.42
N SER A 138 -28.80 8.57 3.53
CA SER A 138 -27.74 9.19 4.35
C SER A 138 -26.84 8.13 5.00
N VAL A 139 -27.45 7.07 5.56
CA VAL A 139 -26.74 5.96 6.17
C VAL A 139 -25.88 5.19 5.15
N GLU A 140 -26.42 4.95 3.95
CA GLU A 140 -25.71 4.31 2.86
C GLU A 140 -24.50 5.13 2.42
N ARG A 141 -24.66 6.45 2.25
CA ARG A 141 -23.57 7.37 1.89
C ARG A 141 -22.48 7.40 2.96
N ASP A 142 -22.85 7.43 4.24
CA ASP A 142 -21.91 7.44 5.35
C ASP A 142 -21.13 6.12 5.40
N LEU A 143 -21.81 4.99 5.16
CA LEU A 143 -21.18 3.68 5.07
C LEU A 143 -20.18 3.63 3.90
N ILE A 144 -20.60 4.03 2.70
CA ILE A 144 -19.73 4.07 1.53
C ILE A 144 -18.50 4.96 1.80
N THR A 145 -18.69 6.13 2.42
CA THR A 145 -17.60 7.04 2.76
C THR A 145 -16.62 6.41 3.74
N SER A 146 -17.11 5.67 4.74
CA SER A 146 -16.25 4.98 5.69
C SER A 146 -15.45 3.85 5.03
N GLU A 147 -16.05 3.07 4.14
CA GLU A 147 -15.35 2.04 3.35
C GLU A 147 -14.26 2.65 2.42
N MET A 148 -14.57 3.81 1.81
CA MET A 148 -13.62 4.52 0.96
C MET A 148 -12.42 5.03 1.77
N ARG A 149 -12.65 5.53 2.97
CA ARG A 149 -11.62 5.99 3.90
C ARG A 149 -10.69 4.84 4.32
N GLU A 150 -11.26 3.71 4.72
CA GLU A 150 -10.48 2.52 5.04
C GLU A 150 -9.67 2.03 3.83
N GLN A 151 -10.26 2.06 2.63
CA GLN A 151 -9.53 1.73 1.41
C GLN A 151 -8.39 2.72 1.13
N ALA A 152 -8.59 4.02 1.38
CA ALA A 152 -7.54 5.03 1.26
C ALA A 152 -6.40 4.79 2.26
N ALA A 153 -6.71 4.45 3.52
CA ALA A 153 -5.70 4.09 4.52
C ALA A 153 -4.85 2.89 4.05
N ARG A 154 -5.47 1.85 3.49
CA ARG A 154 -4.74 0.73 2.87
C ARG A 154 -3.88 1.15 1.68
N GLN A 155 -4.35 2.11 0.87
CA GLN A 155 -3.56 2.63 -0.28
C GLN A 155 -2.35 3.43 0.19
N ILE A 156 -2.48 4.23 1.24
CA ILE A 156 -1.38 4.99 1.85
C ILE A 156 -0.25 4.02 2.24
N LEU A 157 -0.55 2.96 2.98
CA LEU A 157 0.47 1.99 3.38
C LEU A 157 1.11 1.27 2.20
N ARG A 158 0.31 0.87 1.20
CA ARG A 158 0.87 0.26 -0.02
C ARG A 158 1.81 1.19 -0.77
N GLN A 159 1.52 2.49 -0.78
CA GLN A 159 2.37 3.46 -1.44
C GLN A 159 3.67 3.67 -0.65
N MET A 160 3.60 3.70 0.68
CA MET A 160 4.79 3.75 1.54
C MET A 160 5.68 2.51 1.34
N ALA A 161 5.11 1.32 1.23
CA ALA A 161 5.87 0.11 0.95
C ALA A 161 6.61 0.14 -0.40
N ARG A 162 6.10 0.90 -1.38
CA ARG A 162 6.75 1.08 -2.69
C ARG A 162 7.90 2.08 -2.67
N LEU A 163 7.98 2.94 -1.66
CA LEU A 163 9.08 3.88 -1.50
C LEU A 163 10.41 3.17 -1.17
N LYS A 164 10.36 1.89 -0.85
CA LYS A 164 11.53 1.03 -0.64
C LYS A 164 12.38 0.84 -1.90
N ALA A 165 11.77 0.59 -3.04
CA ALA A 165 12.49 0.21 -4.26
C ALA A 165 13.55 1.25 -4.72
N PRO A 166 13.27 2.58 -4.74
CA PRO A 166 14.27 3.57 -5.11
C PRO A 166 15.41 3.73 -4.10
N LEU A 167 15.19 3.38 -2.83
CA LEU A 167 16.16 3.55 -1.76
C LEU A 167 17.22 2.44 -1.73
N GLU A 168 16.86 1.24 -2.18
CA GLU A 168 17.80 0.11 -2.29
C GLU A 168 18.63 0.20 -3.58
N GLU A 169 18.08 0.74 -4.67
CA GLU A 169 18.81 0.93 -5.93
C GLU A 169 19.92 2.00 -5.78
N GLU A 170 19.65 3.09 -5.06
CA GLU A 170 20.65 4.16 -4.84
C GLU A 170 21.82 3.67 -3.95
N ASN A 171 21.56 2.82 -2.95
CA ASN A 171 22.60 2.24 -2.11
C ASN A 171 23.43 1.17 -2.85
N ASN A 172 22.83 0.44 -3.80
CA ASN A 172 23.56 -0.55 -4.61
C ASN A 172 24.46 0.10 -5.66
N ASP A 173 24.05 1.21 -6.28
CA ASP A 173 24.89 1.94 -7.23
C ASP A 173 26.13 2.56 -6.56
N PHE A 174 26.00 2.98 -5.29
CA PHE A 174 27.15 3.51 -4.56
C PHE A 174 28.18 2.42 -4.18
N ASN A 175 27.73 1.20 -3.91
CA ASN A 175 28.62 0.08 -3.60
C ASN A 175 29.35 -0.48 -4.84
N ILE A 176 28.73 -0.43 -6.01
CA ILE A 176 29.35 -0.90 -7.26
C ILE A 176 30.46 0.07 -7.71
N THR A 177 30.30 1.37 -7.43
CA THR A 177 31.30 2.39 -7.84
C THR A 177 32.56 2.37 -6.98
N THR A 178 32.50 1.86 -5.73
CA THR A 178 33.68 1.78 -4.86
C THR A 178 34.53 0.53 -5.10
N GLU A 179 33.98 -0.58 -5.57
CA GLU A 179 34.74 -1.78 -5.90
C GLU A 179 35.53 -1.67 -7.23
N THR A 180 35.06 -0.85 -8.18
CA THR A 180 35.75 -0.69 -9.47
C THR A 180 36.91 0.31 -9.46
N VAL A 181 37.11 1.10 -8.39
CA VAL A 181 38.18 2.10 -8.29
C VAL A 181 39.46 1.49 -7.69
N ASP A 182 39.34 0.45 -6.87
CA ASP A 182 40.52 -0.19 -6.25
C ASP A 182 41.28 -1.14 -7.20
N ASP A 183 40.57 -1.76 -8.18
CA ASP A 183 41.20 -2.64 -9.16
C ASP A 183 41.94 -1.87 -10.31
N ALA A 184 41.60 -0.61 -10.54
CA ALA A 184 42.28 0.21 -11.57
C ALA A 184 43.62 0.79 -11.12
N LYS A 185 43.96 0.72 -9.83
CA LYS A 185 45.22 1.28 -9.27
C LYS A 185 46.33 0.27 -9.11
N ALA A 186 46.03 -1.02 -9.30
CA ALA A 186 47.02 -2.11 -9.18
C ALA A 186 47.76 -2.46 -10.50
N GLY A 187 47.40 -1.85 -11.64
CA GLY A 187 47.90 -2.20 -12.97
C GLY A 187 48.95 -1.27 -13.61
N GLN A 188 49.40 -0.22 -12.92
CA GLN A 188 50.42 0.71 -13.50
C GLN A 188 51.68 0.77 -12.67
N ASN A 189 52.43 -0.31 -12.66
CA ASN A 189 53.85 -0.29 -12.32
C ASN A 189 54.58 -1.39 -13.08
N ILE A 190 54.87 -1.19 -14.35
CA ILE A 190 55.94 -1.90 -15.06
C ILE A 190 56.55 -0.99 -16.11
N ASP A 191 57.89 -0.81 -15.98
CA ASP A 191 58.90 -0.46 -16.94
C ASP A 191 59.08 0.99 -17.44
N THR A 192 60.08 1.62 -16.77
CA THR A 192 61.02 2.50 -17.49
C THR A 192 62.41 2.28 -16.92
N SER A 193 63.12 1.29 -17.46
CA SER A 193 64.57 1.20 -17.40
C SER A 193 65.05 0.51 -18.67
N ALA A 194 65.53 1.29 -19.62
CA ALA A 194 66.67 1.00 -20.51
C ALA A 194 66.70 1.96 -21.74
N GLN A 195 67.77 2.71 -21.76
CA GLN A 195 68.47 3.43 -22.80
C GLN A 195 68.27 4.92 -22.87
#